data_00431e0a92a089b706e74aab2e521d75
#
_entry.id   00431e0a92a089b706e74aab2e521d75
#
_cell.length_a   1.000
_cell.length_b   1.000
_cell.length_c   1.000
_cell.angle_alpha   90.00
_cell.angle_beta   90.00
_cell.angle_gamma   90.00
#
_symmetry.space_group_name_H-M   'P 1'
#
loop_
_entity.id
_entity.type
_entity.pdbx_description
1 polymer ?
#
loop_
_entity_poly.entity_id
_entity_poly.type
_entity_poly.pdbx_seq_one_letter_code
_entity_poly.pdbx_strand_id
1 'polypeptide(L)'
;MFKRLLITLGGTLMVLAGAVRAEVDPSYTVVLLTENFPPYNMAVNGKNFAQEENINGIAVDIVKEMFKRAGINYSLTLRFPWARIYKMGLEQPGYGVFCTARLPERENDFKWVGPLGPDDWVMLAKADSNIVLTSLEEARQYKIGAYKGDAIALTLAKQGLAPLVVLRDQDNAQKLMEGQIDLWATGDPAGRYLARQVGVTGLKTVLRFNSAQLYLALNKDVSDDIVAKLQAALDQLRKEGVVDEIMGRYL
;
A
#
# COMPACT_ATOMS: atom_id res chain seq x y z
N MET A 1 -31.31 -1.49 -80.13
CA MET A 1 -30.54 -2.37 -79.22
C MET A 1 -30.02 -1.55 -78.05
N PHE A 2 -30.82 -1.43 -76.97
CA PHE A 2 -30.36 -0.68 -75.74
C PHE A 2 -30.09 -1.69 -74.63
N LYS A 3 -28.86 -1.80 -74.21
CA LYS A 3 -28.45 -2.58 -73.05
C LYS A 3 -28.66 -1.71 -71.79
N ARG A 4 -29.53 -2.13 -70.87
CA ARG A 4 -29.74 -1.56 -69.57
C ARG A 4 -28.64 -2.13 -68.61
N LEU A 5 -27.86 -1.25 -68.05
CA LEU A 5 -26.86 -1.55 -67.00
C LEU A 5 -27.55 -1.44 -65.65
N LEU A 6 -27.68 -2.56 -64.91
CA LEU A 6 -28.13 -2.59 -63.51
C LEU A 6 -26.90 -2.37 -62.63
N ILE A 7 -26.94 -1.24 -61.90
CA ILE A 7 -25.97 -0.97 -60.81
C ILE A 7 -26.61 -1.46 -59.54
N THR A 8 -26.10 -2.55 -58.99
CA THR A 8 -26.42 -3.06 -57.65
C THR A 8 -25.59 -2.28 -56.61
N LEU A 9 -26.27 -1.43 -55.82
CA LEU A 9 -25.68 -0.72 -54.71
C LEU A 9 -25.64 -1.66 -53.50
N GLY A 10 -24.47 -2.28 -53.23
CA GLY A 10 -24.24 -3.07 -52.04
C GLY A 10 -23.97 -2.17 -50.83
N GLY A 11 -24.99 -1.97 -49.99
CA GLY A 11 -24.82 -1.28 -48.71
C GLY A 11 -24.13 -2.19 -47.68
N THR A 12 -22.92 -1.89 -47.35
CA THR A 12 -22.20 -2.55 -46.24
C THR A 12 -22.72 -1.97 -44.92
N LEU A 13 -23.54 -2.76 -44.23
CA LEU A 13 -24.01 -2.42 -42.87
C LEU A 13 -22.86 -2.60 -41.90
N MET A 14 -22.18 -1.53 -41.48
CA MET A 14 -21.19 -1.55 -40.39
C MET A 14 -21.95 -1.69 -39.07
N VAL A 15 -22.00 -2.90 -38.53
CA VAL A 15 -22.46 -3.14 -37.15
C VAL A 15 -21.35 -2.65 -36.21
N LEU A 16 -21.57 -1.46 -35.65
CA LEU A 16 -20.81 -0.98 -34.50
C LEU A 16 -21.17 -1.87 -33.29
N ALA A 17 -20.34 -2.90 -33.04
CA ALA A 17 -20.40 -3.62 -31.80
C ALA A 17 -19.90 -2.67 -30.69
N GLY A 18 -20.82 -1.90 -30.11
CA GLY A 18 -20.58 -1.20 -28.86
C GLY A 18 -20.25 -2.25 -27.79
N ALA A 19 -19.04 -2.21 -27.25
CA ALA A 19 -18.70 -3.00 -26.08
C ALA A 19 -19.67 -2.60 -24.96
N VAL A 20 -20.64 -3.47 -24.67
CA VAL A 20 -21.52 -3.33 -23.49
C VAL A 20 -20.59 -3.50 -22.29
N ARG A 21 -20.20 -2.38 -21.70
CA ARG A 21 -19.50 -2.40 -20.41
C ARG A 21 -20.51 -2.90 -19.39
N ALA A 22 -20.25 -4.05 -18.82
CA ALA A 22 -21.10 -4.57 -17.76
C ALA A 22 -21.09 -3.53 -16.61
N GLU A 23 -22.26 -3.02 -16.29
CA GLU A 23 -22.42 -2.10 -15.16
C GLU A 23 -22.11 -2.87 -13.89
N VAL A 24 -21.27 -2.29 -13.02
CA VAL A 24 -20.95 -2.92 -11.72
C VAL A 24 -22.25 -2.99 -10.92
N ASP A 25 -22.57 -4.17 -10.38
CA ASP A 25 -23.73 -4.35 -9.51
C ASP A 25 -23.72 -3.28 -8.40
N PRO A 26 -24.76 -2.43 -8.31
CA PRO A 26 -24.81 -1.39 -7.28
C PRO A 26 -24.77 -1.90 -5.84
N SER A 27 -25.06 -3.19 -5.61
CA SER A 27 -24.97 -3.82 -4.30
C SER A 27 -23.57 -4.38 -3.97
N TYR A 28 -22.66 -4.44 -4.98
CA TYR A 28 -21.32 -4.95 -4.78
C TYR A 28 -20.52 -4.02 -3.88
N THR A 29 -19.92 -4.60 -2.84
CA THR A 29 -19.14 -3.86 -1.84
C THR A 29 -17.76 -4.49 -1.68
N VAL A 30 -16.71 -3.70 -1.85
CA VAL A 30 -15.33 -4.15 -1.58
C VAL A 30 -15.05 -4.04 -0.08
N VAL A 31 -14.58 -5.12 0.53
CA VAL A 31 -14.17 -5.11 1.95
C VAL A 31 -12.71 -4.69 2.06
N LEU A 32 -12.47 -3.49 2.54
CA LEU A 32 -11.12 -2.92 2.67
C LEU A 32 -10.58 -3.14 4.09
N LEU A 33 -9.36 -3.64 4.14
CA LEU A 33 -8.60 -3.83 5.36
C LEU A 33 -7.32 -3.01 5.31
N THR A 34 -6.91 -2.48 6.46
CA THR A 34 -5.61 -1.85 6.65
C THR A 34 -5.13 -2.06 8.07
N GLU A 35 -3.91 -1.67 8.36
CA GLU A 35 -3.29 -1.69 9.68
C GLU A 35 -2.75 -0.30 10.04
N ASN A 36 -2.37 -0.07 11.30
CA ASN A 36 -1.64 1.13 11.67
C ASN A 36 -0.28 1.16 10.95
N PHE A 37 -0.14 2.08 10.03
CA PHE A 37 1.08 2.40 9.30
C PHE A 37 1.16 3.91 9.08
N PRO A 38 1.36 4.69 10.16
CA PRO A 38 1.34 6.14 10.07
C PRO A 38 2.56 6.69 9.29
N PRO A 39 2.40 7.80 8.57
CA PRO A 39 1.19 8.65 8.45
C PRO A 39 0.19 8.19 7.39
N TYR A 40 0.36 7.01 6.80
CA TYR A 40 -0.51 6.51 5.74
C TYR A 40 -1.88 6.04 6.24
N ASN A 41 -1.90 5.26 7.32
CA ASN A 41 -3.12 4.70 7.92
C ASN A 41 -3.00 4.76 9.44
N MET A 42 -3.98 5.34 10.11
CA MET A 42 -3.92 5.53 11.56
C MET A 42 -5.31 5.36 12.18
N ALA A 43 -5.41 4.58 13.25
CA ALA A 43 -6.54 4.67 14.13
C ALA A 43 -6.43 5.96 14.97
N VAL A 44 -7.47 6.78 14.98
CA VAL A 44 -7.49 8.09 15.70
C VAL A 44 -7.13 7.95 17.19
N ASN A 45 -7.50 6.81 17.79
CA ASN A 45 -7.22 6.52 19.20
C ASN A 45 -5.96 5.68 19.43
N GLY A 46 -5.15 5.44 18.39
CA GLY A 46 -3.95 4.59 18.43
C GLY A 46 -4.18 3.10 18.70
N LYS A 47 -5.44 2.65 18.70
CA LYS A 47 -5.77 1.23 18.91
C LYS A 47 -5.51 0.40 17.64
N ASN A 48 -5.39 -0.90 17.83
CA ASN A 48 -5.16 -1.88 16.75
C ASN A 48 -6.45 -2.37 16.07
N PHE A 49 -7.57 -1.71 16.33
CA PHE A 49 -8.86 -1.93 15.69
C PHE A 49 -9.62 -0.60 15.63
N ALA A 50 -10.12 -0.27 14.44
CA ALA A 50 -10.98 0.88 14.23
C ALA A 50 -11.94 0.64 13.06
N GLN A 51 -13.13 1.25 13.13
CA GLN A 51 -14.07 1.40 12.04
C GLN A 51 -13.73 2.64 11.22
N GLU A 52 -14.27 2.76 10.03
CA GLU A 52 -13.94 3.78 9.03
C GLU A 52 -13.92 5.22 9.58
N GLU A 53 -14.89 5.59 10.40
CA GLU A 53 -15.02 6.94 10.99
C GLU A 53 -13.87 7.29 11.95
N ASN A 54 -13.16 6.29 12.45
CA ASN A 54 -12.03 6.42 13.36
C ASN A 54 -10.69 6.07 12.73
N ILE A 55 -10.62 6.10 11.38
CA ILE A 55 -9.38 5.85 10.63
C ILE A 55 -9.08 7.07 9.77
N ASN A 56 -7.84 7.56 9.84
CA ASN A 56 -7.33 8.63 8.99
C ASN A 56 -5.92 8.31 8.46
N GLY A 57 -5.38 9.20 7.65
CA GLY A 57 -4.04 9.09 7.08
C GLY A 57 -4.04 9.29 5.57
N ILE A 58 -2.85 9.47 5.01
CA ILE A 58 -2.64 9.79 3.59
C ILE A 58 -3.37 8.78 2.68
N ALA A 59 -3.08 7.48 2.85
CA ALA A 59 -3.66 6.47 1.98
C ALA A 59 -5.15 6.23 2.28
N VAL A 60 -5.58 6.40 3.53
CA VAL A 60 -7.00 6.33 3.90
C VAL A 60 -7.80 7.39 3.14
N ASP A 61 -7.35 8.65 3.15
CA ASP A 61 -8.04 9.75 2.49
C ASP A 61 -8.04 9.58 0.97
N ILE A 62 -6.91 9.15 0.39
CA ILE A 62 -6.82 8.83 -1.05
C ILE A 62 -7.79 7.72 -1.43
N VAL A 63 -7.82 6.61 -0.68
CA VAL A 63 -8.69 5.47 -0.95
C VAL A 63 -10.16 5.85 -0.83
N LYS A 64 -10.56 6.58 0.20
CA LYS A 64 -11.94 7.08 0.37
C LYS A 64 -12.39 7.93 -0.81
N GLU A 65 -11.56 8.90 -1.21
CA GLU A 65 -11.89 9.77 -2.33
C GLU A 65 -11.91 9.02 -3.67
N MET A 66 -10.99 8.06 -3.85
CA MET A 66 -10.94 7.20 -5.03
C MET A 66 -12.21 6.35 -5.18
N PHE A 67 -12.66 5.67 -4.13
CA PHE A 67 -13.88 4.85 -4.15
C PHE A 67 -15.13 5.70 -4.38
N LYS A 68 -15.23 6.84 -3.69
CA LYS A 68 -16.31 7.82 -3.89
C LYS A 68 -16.39 8.27 -5.34
N ARG A 69 -15.25 8.64 -5.95
CA ARG A 69 -15.20 9.09 -7.35
C ARG A 69 -15.50 7.99 -8.34
N ALA A 70 -15.05 6.78 -8.07
CA ALA A 70 -15.36 5.61 -8.89
C ALA A 70 -16.81 5.14 -8.79
N GLY A 71 -17.56 5.60 -7.78
CA GLY A 71 -18.94 5.17 -7.51
C GLY A 71 -19.01 3.69 -7.08
N ILE A 72 -18.00 3.18 -6.37
CA ILE A 72 -17.91 1.79 -5.91
C ILE A 72 -18.09 1.78 -4.38
N ASN A 73 -19.02 0.94 -3.90
CA ASN A 73 -19.23 0.79 -2.47
C ASN A 73 -18.07 0.04 -1.82
N TYR A 74 -17.77 0.42 -0.59
CA TYR A 74 -16.76 -0.26 0.23
C TYR A 74 -17.18 -0.25 1.70
N SER A 75 -16.55 -1.13 2.48
CA SER A 75 -16.45 -1.03 3.92
C SER A 75 -14.98 -1.00 4.30
N LEU A 76 -14.62 -0.24 5.34
CA LEU A 76 -13.23 -0.08 5.75
C LEU A 76 -13.07 -0.39 7.23
N THR A 77 -12.11 -1.27 7.55
CA THR A 77 -11.71 -1.52 8.94
C THR A 77 -10.19 -1.59 9.05
N LEU A 78 -9.67 -1.01 10.14
CA LEU A 78 -8.28 -1.17 10.56
C LEU A 78 -8.20 -2.35 11.53
N ARG A 79 -7.31 -3.29 11.28
CA ARG A 79 -7.11 -4.50 12.07
C ARG A 79 -5.64 -4.87 12.19
N PHE A 80 -5.31 -5.62 13.23
CA PHE A 80 -3.98 -6.15 13.53
C PHE A 80 -4.03 -7.68 13.64
N PRO A 81 -2.94 -8.41 13.37
CA PRO A 81 -1.68 -7.96 12.77
C PRO A 81 -1.70 -7.98 11.24
N TRP A 82 -0.71 -7.35 10.61
CA TRP A 82 -0.53 -7.30 9.14
C TRP A 82 -0.67 -8.66 8.46
N ALA A 83 0.08 -9.65 8.94
CA ALA A 83 0.05 -11.00 8.34
C ALA A 83 -1.37 -11.60 8.24
N ARG A 84 -2.24 -11.28 9.21
CA ARG A 84 -3.63 -11.76 9.21
C ARG A 84 -4.45 -11.06 8.14
N ILE A 85 -4.40 -9.73 8.05
CA ILE A 85 -5.20 -9.00 7.06
C ILE A 85 -4.69 -9.22 5.65
N TYR A 86 -3.37 -9.35 5.46
CA TYR A 86 -2.77 -9.74 4.18
C TYR A 86 -3.31 -11.09 3.70
N LYS A 87 -3.32 -12.09 4.58
CA LYS A 87 -3.91 -13.41 4.30
C LYS A 87 -5.39 -13.31 3.94
N MET A 88 -6.17 -12.48 4.66
CA MET A 88 -7.59 -12.27 4.33
C MET A 88 -7.76 -11.66 2.94
N GLY A 89 -6.93 -10.69 2.56
CA GLY A 89 -6.93 -10.11 1.21
C GLY A 89 -6.63 -11.13 0.11
N LEU A 90 -5.74 -12.08 0.38
CA LEU A 90 -5.43 -13.18 -0.54
C LEU A 90 -6.57 -14.19 -0.71
N GLU A 91 -7.21 -14.57 0.39
CA GLU A 91 -8.09 -15.75 0.45
C GLU A 91 -9.58 -15.42 0.33
N GLN A 92 -9.99 -14.18 0.66
CA GLN A 92 -11.40 -13.81 0.69
C GLN A 92 -11.83 -13.08 -0.58
N PRO A 93 -12.83 -13.60 -1.33
CA PRO A 93 -13.40 -12.90 -2.47
C PRO A 93 -13.92 -11.51 -2.10
N GLY A 94 -13.69 -10.52 -2.98
CA GLY A 94 -14.15 -9.15 -2.77
C GLY A 94 -13.38 -8.34 -1.73
N TYR A 95 -12.28 -8.88 -1.18
CA TYR A 95 -11.44 -8.17 -0.21
C TYR A 95 -10.33 -7.38 -0.88
N GLY A 96 -9.91 -6.32 -0.21
CA GLY A 96 -8.70 -5.56 -0.53
C GLY A 96 -7.92 -5.19 0.72
N VAL A 97 -6.61 -5.11 0.61
CA VAL A 97 -5.72 -4.66 1.68
C VAL A 97 -4.83 -3.55 1.13
N PHE A 98 -4.72 -2.42 1.83
CA PHE A 98 -3.97 -1.28 1.32
C PHE A 98 -2.85 -0.82 2.24
N CYS A 99 -1.98 0.01 1.66
CA CYS A 99 -0.61 0.22 2.03
C CYS A 99 0.21 -1.06 1.91
N THR A 100 -0.05 -1.80 0.84
CA THR A 100 0.69 -3.02 0.54
C THR A 100 1.85 -2.68 -0.39
N ALA A 101 3.07 -3.00 0.02
CA ALA A 101 4.24 -2.90 -0.85
C ALA A 101 4.07 -3.86 -2.05
N ARG A 102 4.05 -3.30 -3.27
CA ARG A 102 4.00 -4.07 -4.50
C ARG A 102 5.41 -4.53 -4.85
N LEU A 103 5.68 -5.79 -4.63
CA LEU A 103 6.97 -6.43 -4.82
C LEU A 103 6.88 -7.50 -5.90
N PRO A 104 7.99 -7.83 -6.61
CA PRO A 104 7.97 -8.85 -7.65
C PRO A 104 7.37 -10.19 -7.21
N GLU A 105 7.67 -10.64 -6.01
CA GLU A 105 7.14 -11.88 -5.44
C GLU A 105 5.65 -11.86 -5.10
N ARG A 106 5.05 -10.66 -5.02
CA ARG A 106 3.62 -10.45 -4.75
C ARG A 106 2.83 -10.08 -5.99
N GLU A 107 3.50 -9.84 -7.12
CA GLU A 107 2.90 -9.30 -8.34
C GLU A 107 1.70 -10.12 -8.80
N ASN A 108 1.82 -11.44 -8.72
CA ASN A 108 0.78 -12.37 -9.15
C ASN A 108 -0.23 -12.72 -8.05
N ASP A 109 -0.13 -12.15 -6.86
CA ASP A 109 -1.01 -12.48 -5.74
C ASP A 109 -2.30 -11.67 -5.75
N PHE A 110 -2.27 -10.45 -6.30
CA PHE A 110 -3.35 -9.49 -6.26
C PHE A 110 -3.58 -8.81 -7.62
N LYS A 111 -4.68 -8.08 -7.69
CA LYS A 111 -4.89 -7.00 -8.66
C LYS A 111 -4.57 -5.68 -7.97
N TRP A 112 -3.80 -4.83 -8.64
CA TRP A 112 -3.17 -3.67 -8.03
C TRP A 112 -3.79 -2.35 -8.49
N VAL A 113 -4.07 -1.45 -7.56
CA VAL A 113 -4.45 -0.05 -7.83
C VAL A 113 -3.50 0.86 -7.08
N GLY A 114 -2.88 1.80 -7.78
CA GLY A 114 -1.88 2.68 -7.16
C GLY A 114 -0.94 3.37 -8.13
N PRO A 115 0.23 3.83 -7.62
CA PRO A 115 0.69 3.80 -6.22
C PRO A 115 -0.10 4.77 -5.32
N LEU A 116 -0.18 4.50 -4.02
CA LEU A 116 -0.77 5.40 -3.02
C LEU A 116 0.27 6.32 -2.37
N GLY A 117 1.53 5.91 -2.39
CA GLY A 117 2.66 6.67 -1.88
C GLY A 117 3.95 5.85 -1.82
N PRO A 118 5.10 6.51 -1.58
CA PRO A 118 6.39 5.83 -1.45
C PRO A 118 6.55 5.18 -0.08
N ASP A 119 7.38 4.16 -0.01
CA ASP A 119 7.86 3.51 1.22
C ASP A 119 9.34 3.18 1.04
N ASP A 120 10.19 4.08 1.53
CA ASP A 120 11.63 3.90 1.49
C ASP A 120 12.08 3.02 2.65
N TRP A 121 12.75 1.92 2.35
CA TRP A 121 13.23 1.00 3.37
C TRP A 121 14.60 1.41 3.88
N VAL A 122 14.66 1.67 5.18
CA VAL A 122 15.85 2.23 5.82
C VAL A 122 16.29 1.42 7.03
N MET A 123 17.58 1.53 7.32
CA MET A 123 18.16 1.19 8.63
C MET A 123 18.30 2.49 9.42
N LEU A 124 17.58 2.59 10.53
CA LEU A 124 17.70 3.70 11.48
C LEU A 124 18.64 3.31 12.61
N ALA A 125 19.46 4.27 13.03
CA ALA A 125 20.32 4.17 14.21
C ALA A 125 20.13 5.39 15.12
N LYS A 126 20.68 5.35 16.35
CA LYS A 126 20.73 6.52 17.23
C LYS A 126 21.50 7.66 16.56
N ALA A 127 21.15 8.90 16.88
CA ALA A 127 21.80 10.08 16.31
C ALA A 127 23.32 10.08 16.51
N ASP A 128 23.78 9.64 17.68
CA ASP A 128 25.18 9.57 18.10
C ASP A 128 25.91 8.29 17.69
N SER A 129 25.22 7.37 17.01
CA SER A 129 25.83 6.13 16.51
C SER A 129 26.95 6.42 15.51
N ASN A 130 28.04 5.68 15.55
CA ASN A 130 29.12 5.76 14.56
C ASN A 130 28.95 4.76 13.40
N ILE A 131 27.80 4.06 13.34
CA ILE A 131 27.53 3.10 12.28
C ILE A 131 27.37 3.84 10.96
N VAL A 132 28.12 3.37 9.95
CA VAL A 132 28.03 3.78 8.54
C VAL A 132 27.95 2.50 7.72
N LEU A 133 26.91 2.40 6.87
CA LEU A 133 26.68 1.24 6.03
C LEU A 133 26.55 1.67 4.57
N THR A 134 27.14 0.89 3.68
CA THR A 134 27.01 1.05 2.22
C THR A 134 26.21 -0.11 1.59
N SER A 135 26.01 -1.19 2.32
CA SER A 135 25.28 -2.37 1.86
C SER A 135 24.59 -3.11 3.01
N LEU A 136 23.62 -3.96 2.66
CA LEU A 136 22.98 -4.86 3.63
C LEU A 136 23.96 -5.90 4.19
N GLU A 137 24.97 -6.31 3.44
CA GLU A 137 25.97 -7.26 3.90
C GLU A 137 26.72 -6.74 5.13
N GLU A 138 27.07 -5.45 5.14
CA GLU A 138 27.73 -4.81 6.28
C GLU A 138 26.85 -4.77 7.54
N ALA A 139 25.53 -4.85 7.39
CA ALA A 139 24.60 -4.87 8.51
C ALA A 139 24.59 -6.21 9.28
N ARG A 140 25.17 -7.29 8.74
CA ARG A 140 25.21 -8.63 9.39
C ARG A 140 25.85 -8.65 10.77
N GLN A 141 26.78 -7.77 11.01
CA GLN A 141 27.47 -7.68 12.30
C GLN A 141 26.67 -7.00 13.40
N TYR A 142 25.52 -6.43 13.08
CA TYR A 142 24.67 -5.68 13.99
C TYR A 142 23.40 -6.42 14.35
N LYS A 143 22.85 -6.14 15.53
CA LYS A 143 21.53 -6.60 15.94
C LYS A 143 20.47 -5.72 15.27
N ILE A 144 19.73 -6.30 14.35
CA ILE A 144 18.70 -5.59 13.57
C ILE A 144 17.34 -5.90 14.17
N GLY A 145 16.55 -4.87 14.52
CA GLY A 145 15.14 -5.00 14.87
C GLY A 145 14.26 -4.78 13.64
N ALA A 146 13.15 -5.51 13.55
CA ALA A 146 12.17 -5.33 12.47
C ALA A 146 10.75 -5.74 12.91
N TYR A 147 9.74 -5.40 12.12
CA TYR A 147 8.35 -5.78 12.38
C TYR A 147 8.05 -7.19 11.85
N LYS A 148 7.42 -8.02 12.69
CA LYS A 148 7.13 -9.43 12.38
C LYS A 148 6.15 -9.57 11.21
N GLY A 149 6.57 -10.30 10.18
CA GLY A 149 5.74 -10.61 9.01
C GLY A 149 5.62 -9.48 7.99
N ASP A 150 6.28 -8.36 8.22
CA ASP A 150 6.40 -7.28 7.25
C ASP A 150 7.37 -7.62 6.12
N ALA A 151 7.19 -6.95 4.97
CA ALA A 151 8.00 -7.14 3.78
C ALA A 151 9.50 -6.90 4.04
N ILE A 152 9.83 -5.91 4.86
CA ILE A 152 11.20 -5.57 5.24
C ILE A 152 11.83 -6.75 5.98
N ALA A 153 11.18 -7.24 7.05
CA ALA A 153 11.69 -8.37 7.83
C ALA A 153 11.86 -9.64 6.99
N LEU A 154 10.89 -9.92 6.12
CA LEU A 154 10.94 -11.08 5.22
C LEU A 154 12.07 -10.96 4.18
N THR A 155 12.28 -9.77 3.63
CA THR A 155 13.37 -9.51 2.68
C THR A 155 14.74 -9.66 3.34
N LEU A 156 14.92 -9.11 4.54
CA LEU A 156 16.16 -9.29 5.31
C LEU A 156 16.45 -10.77 5.59
N ALA A 157 15.44 -11.52 6.01
CA ALA A 157 15.57 -12.96 6.24
C ALA A 157 15.97 -13.74 4.98
N LYS A 158 15.38 -13.43 3.82
CA LYS A 158 15.75 -14.03 2.53
C LYS A 158 17.20 -13.74 2.13
N GLN A 159 17.75 -12.60 2.55
CA GLN A 159 19.15 -12.24 2.31
C GLN A 159 20.09 -12.77 3.40
N GLY A 160 19.58 -13.64 4.28
CA GLY A 160 20.38 -14.27 5.32
C GLY A 160 20.72 -13.37 6.52
N LEU A 161 20.06 -12.21 6.65
CA LEU A 161 20.07 -11.44 7.88
C LEU A 161 18.94 -11.98 8.78
N ALA A 162 19.20 -12.11 10.08
CA ALA A 162 18.25 -12.65 11.05
C ALA A 162 17.74 -11.54 11.98
N PRO A 163 16.77 -10.72 11.57
CA PRO A 163 16.30 -9.63 12.40
C PRO A 163 15.56 -10.15 13.64
N LEU A 164 15.74 -9.45 14.76
CA LEU A 164 14.95 -9.61 15.97
C LEU A 164 13.57 -8.98 15.70
N VAL A 165 12.54 -9.81 15.58
CA VAL A 165 11.21 -9.33 15.20
C VAL A 165 10.34 -9.05 16.42
N VAL A 166 9.62 -7.93 16.36
CA VAL A 166 8.61 -7.50 17.34
C VAL A 166 7.21 -7.52 16.73
N LEU A 167 6.19 -7.54 17.60
CA LEU A 167 4.78 -7.55 17.17
C LEU A 167 4.23 -6.15 16.87
N ARG A 168 4.90 -5.09 17.32
CA ARG A 168 4.55 -3.69 17.04
C ARG A 168 5.83 -2.96 16.66
N ASP A 169 5.86 -2.36 15.47
CA ASP A 169 7.10 -1.79 14.95
C ASP A 169 7.67 -0.67 15.83
N GLN A 170 6.80 0.11 16.51
CA GLN A 170 7.22 1.14 17.45
C GLN A 170 8.05 0.64 18.66
N ASP A 171 7.92 -0.65 19.01
CA ASP A 171 8.70 -1.22 20.11
C ASP A 171 10.21 -1.27 19.74
N ASN A 172 10.53 -1.29 18.45
CA ASN A 172 11.91 -1.22 17.98
C ASN A 172 12.56 0.14 18.30
N ALA A 173 11.81 1.24 18.31
CA ALA A 173 12.35 2.55 18.67
C ALA A 173 12.91 2.56 20.10
N GLN A 174 12.16 1.99 21.05
CA GLN A 174 12.60 1.88 22.44
C GLN A 174 13.79 0.91 22.57
N LYS A 175 13.71 -0.27 21.94
CA LYS A 175 14.81 -1.25 21.91
C LYS A 175 16.12 -0.67 21.38
N LEU A 176 16.01 0.19 20.35
CA LEU A 176 17.16 0.90 19.80
C LEU A 176 17.77 1.87 20.83
N MET A 177 16.96 2.65 21.52
CA MET A 177 17.43 3.57 22.56
C MET A 177 18.05 2.85 23.77
N GLU A 178 17.52 1.70 24.13
CA GLU A 178 18.02 0.85 25.23
C GLU A 178 19.26 0.03 24.84
N GLY A 179 19.67 0.02 23.56
CA GLY A 179 20.81 -0.76 23.07
C GLY A 179 20.53 -2.26 22.97
N GLN A 180 19.28 -2.68 22.96
CA GLN A 180 18.88 -4.06 22.72
C GLN A 180 19.06 -4.45 21.24
N ILE A 181 18.93 -3.48 20.34
CA ILE A 181 19.26 -3.54 18.92
C ILE A 181 20.19 -2.38 18.55
N ASP A 182 20.97 -2.55 17.51
CA ASP A 182 21.89 -1.54 16.99
C ASP A 182 21.27 -0.75 15.82
N LEU A 183 20.40 -1.42 15.08
CA LEU A 183 19.72 -0.92 13.89
C LEU A 183 18.24 -1.27 13.93
N TRP A 184 17.41 -0.36 13.46
CA TRP A 184 15.99 -0.61 13.22
C TRP A 184 15.68 -0.54 11.73
N ALA A 185 15.31 -1.67 11.14
CA ALA A 185 14.86 -1.77 9.76
C ALA A 185 13.36 -1.47 9.69
N THR A 186 12.99 -0.40 9.00
CA THR A 186 11.60 0.10 8.91
C THR A 186 11.39 0.93 7.64
N GLY A 187 10.14 1.30 7.36
CA GLY A 187 9.80 2.27 6.32
C GLY A 187 10.03 3.71 6.75
N ASP A 188 10.40 4.59 5.83
CA ASP A 188 10.48 6.04 6.04
C ASP A 188 9.42 6.73 5.16
N PRO A 189 8.47 7.50 5.71
CA PRO A 189 8.50 8.20 7.00
C PRO A 189 7.87 7.44 8.19
N ALA A 190 7.32 6.25 8.02
CA ALA A 190 6.54 5.53 9.03
C ALA A 190 7.34 5.29 10.33
N GLY A 191 8.55 4.75 10.25
CA GLY A 191 9.38 4.47 11.42
C GLY A 191 9.68 5.72 12.25
N ARG A 192 9.99 6.86 11.61
CA ARG A 192 10.21 8.11 12.31
C ARG A 192 8.95 8.65 12.98
N TYR A 193 7.80 8.46 12.35
CA TYR A 193 6.52 8.83 12.95
C TYR A 193 6.25 7.98 14.19
N LEU A 194 6.40 6.65 14.08
CA LEU A 194 6.23 5.72 15.20
C LEU A 194 7.20 6.01 16.36
N ALA A 195 8.45 6.34 16.06
CA ALA A 195 9.44 6.73 17.05
C ALA A 195 8.97 7.97 17.85
N ARG A 196 8.50 9.01 17.17
CA ARG A 196 7.97 10.22 17.83
C ARG A 196 6.78 9.92 18.74
N GLN A 197 5.90 8.98 18.35
CA GLN A 197 4.75 8.59 19.18
C GLN A 197 5.15 7.99 20.54
N VAL A 198 6.31 7.35 20.60
CA VAL A 198 6.86 6.79 21.86
C VAL A 198 7.98 7.66 22.48
N GLY A 199 8.03 8.95 22.06
CA GLY A 199 8.96 9.94 22.63
C GLY A 199 10.41 9.81 22.13
N VAL A 200 10.67 9.01 21.10
CA VAL A 200 12.02 8.84 20.53
C VAL A 200 12.21 9.80 19.36
N THR A 201 13.24 10.63 19.43
CA THR A 201 13.64 11.59 18.41
C THR A 201 15.13 11.44 18.08
N GLY A 202 15.60 12.17 17.07
CA GLY A 202 17.04 12.22 16.75
C GLY A 202 17.60 10.92 16.16
N LEU A 203 16.77 10.15 15.46
CA LEU A 203 17.23 8.99 14.70
C LEU A 203 17.88 9.40 13.39
N LYS A 204 18.93 8.72 12.96
CA LYS A 204 19.55 8.91 11.66
C LYS A 204 19.41 7.67 10.77
N THR A 205 19.27 7.91 9.48
CA THR A 205 19.35 6.87 8.47
C THR A 205 20.81 6.53 8.21
N VAL A 206 21.21 5.28 8.41
CA VAL A 206 22.57 4.79 8.15
C VAL A 206 22.64 3.96 6.88
N LEU A 207 21.51 3.49 6.38
CA LEU A 207 21.38 2.84 5.07
C LEU A 207 19.97 3.00 4.56
N ARG A 208 19.82 3.33 3.26
CA ARG A 208 18.59 3.18 2.49
C ARG A 208 18.83 2.02 1.52
N PHE A 209 18.09 0.95 1.63
CA PHE A 209 18.41 -0.29 0.91
C PHE A 209 17.33 -0.74 -0.07
N ASN A 210 16.15 -0.11 -0.03
CA ASN A 210 15.09 -0.33 -1.01
C ASN A 210 14.17 0.90 -1.04
N SER A 211 13.42 1.02 -2.14
CA SER A 211 12.29 1.94 -2.24
C SER A 211 11.13 1.18 -2.87
N ALA A 212 10.09 0.97 -2.09
CA ALA A 212 8.86 0.35 -2.55
C ALA A 212 7.80 1.42 -2.81
N GLN A 213 6.75 1.03 -3.53
CA GLN A 213 5.54 1.83 -3.66
C GLN A 213 4.39 1.09 -3.00
N LEU A 214 3.57 1.82 -2.27
CA LEU A 214 2.39 1.31 -1.58
C LEU A 214 1.18 1.32 -2.50
N TYR A 215 0.41 0.26 -2.48
CA TYR A 215 -0.75 0.05 -3.34
C TYR A 215 -1.97 -0.42 -2.54
N LEU A 216 -3.12 -0.31 -3.15
CA LEU A 216 -4.29 -1.11 -2.83
C LEU A 216 -4.14 -2.46 -3.58
N ALA A 217 -4.04 -3.54 -2.82
CA ALA A 217 -3.97 -4.91 -3.28
C ALA A 217 -5.37 -5.54 -3.18
N LEU A 218 -6.02 -5.76 -4.30
CA LEU A 218 -7.36 -6.34 -4.40
C LEU A 218 -7.27 -7.85 -4.65
N ASN A 219 -8.12 -8.63 -3.99
CA ASN A 219 -8.27 -10.05 -4.29
C ASN A 219 -8.50 -10.26 -5.79
N LYS A 220 -7.99 -11.35 -6.34
CA LYS A 220 -8.11 -11.67 -7.78
C LYS A 220 -9.54 -11.85 -8.27
N ASP A 221 -10.47 -12.14 -7.37
CA ASP A 221 -11.89 -12.26 -7.66
C ASP A 221 -12.57 -10.91 -7.97
N VAL A 222 -12.00 -9.80 -7.52
CA VAL A 222 -12.49 -8.46 -7.87
C VAL A 222 -12.40 -8.26 -9.38
N SER A 223 -13.50 -7.83 -10.01
CA SER A 223 -13.56 -7.70 -11.47
C SER A 223 -12.55 -6.68 -12.02
N ASP A 224 -12.01 -6.94 -13.21
CA ASP A 224 -11.07 -6.02 -13.88
C ASP A 224 -11.70 -4.64 -14.15
N ASP A 225 -13.02 -4.58 -14.32
CA ASP A 225 -13.77 -3.35 -14.50
C ASP A 225 -13.72 -2.46 -13.24
N ILE A 226 -13.86 -3.06 -12.06
CA ILE A 226 -13.69 -2.37 -10.76
C ILE A 226 -12.25 -1.85 -10.62
N VAL A 227 -11.27 -2.69 -10.91
CA VAL A 227 -9.85 -2.30 -10.85
C VAL A 227 -9.56 -1.12 -11.78
N ALA A 228 -10.05 -1.19 -13.04
CA ALA A 228 -9.88 -0.13 -14.01
C ALA A 228 -10.58 1.18 -13.60
N LYS A 229 -11.79 1.12 -13.04
CA LYS A 229 -12.52 2.30 -12.55
C LYS A 229 -11.78 2.96 -11.38
N LEU A 230 -11.27 2.17 -10.43
CA LEU A 230 -10.50 2.68 -9.30
C LEU A 230 -9.19 3.32 -9.77
N GLN A 231 -8.45 2.67 -10.67
CA GLN A 231 -7.21 3.25 -11.20
C GLN A 231 -7.48 4.56 -11.94
N ALA A 232 -8.51 4.61 -12.79
CA ALA A 232 -8.89 5.84 -13.50
C ALA A 232 -9.29 6.98 -12.54
N ALA A 233 -10.01 6.66 -11.46
CA ALA A 233 -10.34 7.63 -10.41
C ALA A 233 -9.08 8.16 -9.71
N LEU A 234 -8.14 7.30 -9.36
CA LEU A 234 -6.87 7.69 -8.73
C LEU A 234 -6.02 8.57 -9.66
N ASP A 235 -5.93 8.21 -10.95
CA ASP A 235 -5.19 9.00 -11.93
C ASP A 235 -5.79 10.39 -12.13
N GLN A 236 -7.12 10.49 -12.06
CA GLN A 236 -7.83 11.76 -12.10
C GLN A 236 -7.56 12.61 -10.85
N LEU A 237 -7.57 12.00 -9.64
CA LEU A 237 -7.22 12.68 -8.38
C LEU A 237 -5.80 13.26 -8.42
N ARG A 238 -4.84 12.53 -8.99
CA ARG A 238 -3.47 13.02 -9.17
C ARG A 238 -3.43 14.20 -10.13
N LYS A 239 -4.08 14.07 -11.28
CA LYS A 239 -4.11 15.13 -12.30
C LYS A 239 -4.71 16.44 -11.76
N GLU A 240 -5.67 16.33 -10.86
CA GLU A 240 -6.32 17.47 -10.20
C GLU A 240 -5.53 18.03 -9.01
N GLY A 241 -4.41 17.40 -8.62
CA GLY A 241 -3.61 17.82 -7.45
C GLY A 241 -4.18 17.41 -6.09
N VAL A 242 -5.29 16.65 -6.06
CA VAL A 242 -5.94 16.22 -4.81
C VAL A 242 -5.04 15.32 -3.98
N VAL A 243 -4.27 14.45 -4.63
CA VAL A 243 -3.32 13.56 -3.94
C VAL A 243 -2.24 14.40 -3.24
N ASP A 244 -1.68 15.42 -3.90
CA ASP A 244 -0.66 16.30 -3.34
C ASP A 244 -1.22 17.13 -2.17
N GLU A 245 -2.46 17.62 -2.30
CA GLU A 245 -3.16 18.31 -1.21
C GLU A 245 -3.34 17.39 0.01
N ILE A 246 -3.77 16.13 -0.21
CA ILE A 246 -3.90 15.14 0.87
C ILE A 246 -2.53 14.91 1.54
N MET A 247 -1.48 14.64 0.76
CA MET A 247 -0.13 14.43 1.29
C MET A 247 0.35 15.62 2.13
N GLY A 248 0.15 16.85 1.65
CA GLY A 248 0.55 18.08 2.35
C GLY A 248 -0.15 18.31 3.68
N ARG A 249 -1.27 17.64 3.96
CA ARG A 249 -1.96 17.69 5.28
C ARG A 249 -1.26 16.86 6.36
N TYR A 250 -0.44 15.88 5.96
CA TYR A 250 0.16 14.91 6.87
C TYR A 250 1.69 15.01 6.98
N LEU A 251 2.37 15.58 5.96
CA LEU A 251 3.84 15.68 5.85
C LEU A 251 4.32 17.12 6.08
#